data_7d9eb3ef93e86e9de1de1748b5d0e3af
#
_entry.id   7d9eb3ef93e86e9de1de1748b5d0e3af
#
_cell.length_a   1.000
_cell.length_b   1.000
_cell.length_c   1.000
_cell.angle_alpha   90.00
_cell.angle_beta   90.00
_cell.angle_gamma   90.00
#
_symmetry.space_group_name_H-M   'P 1'
#
loop_
_entity.id
_entity.type
_entity.pdbx_description
1 polymer ?
#
loop_
_entity_poly.entity_id
_entity_poly.type
_entity_poly.pdbx_seq_one_letter_code
_entity_poly.pdbx_strand_id
1 'polypeptide(L)'
;MSLSQAKYLPQEIIRRKRDGEVLTNDEINFFIQGVANNTVSEGQIAAFAMAIFFREMTMPERIALTCAMRDSGMVIDWSHMNFDGPIVDKHSTGGVGDVTSLMLGPMVAACGGYVPMISGRGLGHTGGTLDKLEAIPGYNITPSNDVFGKVTKQAGVAIIGQTGDLAPADKRVYATRDITATVDNISLITASILSKKLAAGLESLVMDVKVGSGAFMPTYEASEELAKSIVAVANGAGTNTTAILTDMNQVLASSAGNAVEVREAVRFLTGEYRNPRLLEVTMASCAEMLVLGKLAKDTAQAREKLQAVLDNGQAAERFGKMVAGLGGPSDFVENYDKYLAKAEIIRPVYAQQSGVISAMDTRAIGMAVVGMGGGRRVATDRIDYAVGFDQFIRLGEIADNNKPLAMIHARNEEQWQQAAKALQSAIKVGGDYVPTPDVYRQIRAQDV
;
A
#
# COMPACT_ATOMS: atom_id res chain seq x y z
N MET A 1 -5.22 45.67 -16.76
CA MET A 1 -5.43 44.39 -16.00
C MET A 1 -6.06 44.78 -14.69
N SER A 2 -7.35 44.51 -14.49
CA SER A 2 -8.04 44.77 -13.24
C SER A 2 -7.50 43.79 -12.21
N LEU A 3 -6.96 44.27 -11.11
CA LEU A 3 -6.70 43.52 -9.91
C LEU A 3 -8.06 43.05 -9.38
N SER A 4 -8.50 41.84 -9.76
CA SER A 4 -9.55 41.18 -9.02
C SER A 4 -8.94 40.93 -7.63
N GLN A 5 -9.43 41.65 -6.63
CA GLN A 5 -9.05 41.43 -5.23
C GLN A 5 -9.23 39.95 -4.95
N ALA A 6 -8.13 39.25 -4.61
CA ALA A 6 -8.22 37.85 -4.19
C ALA A 6 -9.16 37.82 -2.97
N LYS A 7 -10.25 37.05 -3.09
CA LYS A 7 -11.28 36.93 -2.03
C LYS A 7 -10.69 36.44 -0.71
N TYR A 8 -9.56 35.73 -0.76
CA TYR A 8 -8.87 35.17 0.39
C TYR A 8 -7.37 35.46 0.34
N LEU A 9 -6.71 35.41 1.50
CA LEU A 9 -5.27 35.50 1.66
C LEU A 9 -4.76 34.23 2.39
N PRO A 10 -3.71 33.57 1.90
CA PRO A 10 -3.19 32.34 2.52
C PRO A 10 -2.87 32.51 4.01
N GLN A 11 -2.26 33.64 4.42
CA GLN A 11 -1.91 33.90 5.81
C GLN A 11 -3.14 34.08 6.71
N GLU A 12 -4.27 34.57 6.19
CA GLU A 12 -5.50 34.68 6.97
C GLU A 12 -6.15 33.32 7.18
N ILE A 13 -6.10 32.43 6.18
CA ILE A 13 -6.57 31.06 6.31
C ILE A 13 -5.74 30.30 7.38
N ILE A 14 -4.40 30.46 7.32
CA ILE A 14 -3.49 29.90 8.32
C ILE A 14 -3.82 30.45 9.72
N ARG A 15 -4.01 31.76 9.84
CA ARG A 15 -4.35 32.42 11.13
C ARG A 15 -5.63 31.85 11.72
N ARG A 16 -6.70 31.76 10.91
CA ARG A 16 -7.98 31.20 11.35
C ARG A 16 -7.83 29.77 11.86
N LYS A 17 -7.13 28.91 11.10
CA LYS A 17 -6.89 27.52 11.54
C LYS A 17 -6.04 27.46 12.81
N ARG A 18 -4.98 28.26 12.88
CA ARG A 18 -4.12 28.38 14.09
C ARG A 18 -4.93 28.74 15.33
N ASP A 19 -5.89 29.65 15.18
CA ASP A 19 -6.72 30.17 16.27
C ASP A 19 -7.91 29.22 16.61
N GLY A 20 -8.04 28.08 15.89
CA GLY A 20 -9.02 27.03 16.16
C GLY A 20 -10.36 27.24 15.43
N GLU A 21 -10.43 28.14 14.47
CA GLU A 21 -11.62 28.35 13.67
C GLU A 21 -11.79 27.22 12.62
N VAL A 22 -13.05 26.92 12.30
CA VAL A 22 -13.41 26.01 11.21
C VAL A 22 -13.29 26.76 9.87
N LEU A 23 -12.57 26.16 8.92
CA LEU A 23 -12.41 26.71 7.58
C LEU A 23 -13.57 26.28 6.67
N THR A 24 -13.95 27.16 5.76
CA THR A 24 -14.93 26.86 4.72
C THR A 24 -14.29 26.06 3.58
N ASN A 25 -15.12 25.35 2.80
CA ASN A 25 -14.68 24.62 1.61
C ASN A 25 -13.96 25.56 0.61
N ASP A 26 -14.46 26.79 0.44
CA ASP A 26 -13.86 27.78 -0.48
C ASP A 26 -12.46 28.20 -0.02
N GLU A 27 -12.23 28.39 1.28
CA GLU A 27 -10.92 28.73 1.84
C GLU A 27 -9.91 27.60 1.65
N ILE A 28 -10.33 26.36 1.96
CA ILE A 28 -9.49 25.18 1.78
C ILE A 28 -9.14 24.99 0.29
N ASN A 29 -10.14 25.09 -0.59
CA ASN A 29 -9.92 24.98 -2.03
C ASN A 29 -8.98 26.07 -2.54
N PHE A 30 -9.18 27.34 -2.15
CA PHE A 30 -8.30 28.45 -2.51
C PHE A 30 -6.85 28.17 -2.08
N PHE A 31 -6.63 27.71 -0.84
CA PHE A 31 -5.29 27.43 -0.35
C PHE A 31 -4.62 26.29 -1.13
N ILE A 32 -5.33 25.19 -1.36
CA ILE A 32 -4.80 24.02 -2.07
C ILE A 32 -4.56 24.30 -3.56
N GLN A 33 -5.42 25.06 -4.21
CA GLN A 33 -5.15 25.55 -5.58
C GLN A 33 -3.90 26.44 -5.61
N GLY A 34 -3.70 27.26 -4.59
CA GLY A 34 -2.47 28.05 -4.42
C GLY A 34 -1.22 27.18 -4.22
N VAL A 35 -1.36 26.03 -3.55
CA VAL A 35 -0.29 25.03 -3.46
C VAL A 35 0.02 24.45 -4.85
N ALA A 36 -0.98 24.01 -5.60
CA ALA A 36 -0.81 23.38 -6.90
C ALA A 36 -0.16 24.33 -7.94
N ASN A 37 -0.53 25.61 -7.94
CA ASN A 37 -0.04 26.60 -8.89
C ASN A 37 1.16 27.45 -8.39
N ASN A 38 1.77 27.07 -7.27
CA ASN A 38 2.94 27.71 -6.65
C ASN A 38 2.72 29.17 -6.15
N THR A 39 1.49 29.59 -5.91
CA THR A 39 1.21 30.90 -5.28
C THR A 39 1.21 30.85 -3.75
N VAL A 40 1.13 29.66 -3.16
CA VAL A 40 1.38 29.37 -1.75
C VAL A 40 2.78 28.79 -1.58
N SER A 41 3.58 29.43 -0.73
CA SER A 41 4.98 29.04 -0.48
C SER A 41 5.08 27.83 0.45
N GLU A 42 6.26 27.16 0.45
CA GLU A 42 6.54 26.03 1.35
C GLU A 42 6.43 26.43 2.83
N GLY A 43 6.84 27.67 3.18
CA GLY A 43 6.65 28.21 4.53
C GLY A 43 5.19 28.33 4.96
N GLN A 44 4.31 28.71 4.02
CA GLN A 44 2.87 28.74 4.25
C GLN A 44 2.27 27.33 4.34
N ILE A 45 2.72 26.40 3.51
CA ILE A 45 2.32 24.99 3.60
C ILE A 45 2.70 24.41 4.95
N ALA A 46 3.94 24.65 5.41
CA ALA A 46 4.44 24.19 6.72
C ALA A 46 3.59 24.77 7.87
N ALA A 47 3.32 26.08 7.83
CA ALA A 47 2.49 26.75 8.85
C ALA A 47 1.04 26.21 8.87
N PHE A 48 0.46 25.95 7.71
CA PHE A 48 -0.88 25.37 7.60
C PHE A 48 -0.91 23.93 8.13
N ALA A 49 0.06 23.09 7.73
CA ALA A 49 0.17 21.72 8.23
C ALA A 49 0.37 21.68 9.76
N MET A 50 1.19 22.57 10.31
CA MET A 50 1.39 22.67 11.77
C MET A 50 0.15 23.18 12.50
N ALA A 51 -0.60 24.13 11.91
CA ALA A 51 -1.88 24.58 12.47
C ALA A 51 -2.90 23.42 12.52
N ILE A 52 -2.98 22.61 11.45
CA ILE A 52 -3.83 21.40 11.43
C ILE A 52 -3.34 20.39 12.47
N PHE A 53 -2.04 20.20 12.60
CA PHE A 53 -1.46 19.23 13.54
C PHE A 53 -1.90 19.50 14.98
N PHE A 54 -1.95 20.77 15.39
CA PHE A 54 -2.34 21.15 16.75
C PHE A 54 -3.84 21.38 16.94
N ARG A 55 -4.59 21.70 15.90
CA ARG A 55 -6.01 22.05 15.99
C ARG A 55 -6.95 21.04 15.40
N GLU A 56 -6.41 20.05 14.69
CA GLU A 56 -7.15 19.06 13.93
C GLU A 56 -8.12 19.69 12.89
N MET A 57 -8.79 18.87 12.14
CA MET A 57 -9.83 19.25 11.21
C MET A 57 -11.13 18.54 11.55
N THR A 58 -12.24 19.24 11.45
CA THR A 58 -13.58 18.65 11.48
C THR A 58 -13.77 17.72 10.27
N MET A 59 -14.74 16.81 10.33
CA MET A 59 -15.01 15.89 9.21
C MET A 59 -15.31 16.65 7.90
N PRO A 60 -16.15 17.72 7.88
CA PRO A 60 -16.33 18.53 6.67
C PRO A 60 -15.03 19.12 6.12
N GLU A 61 -14.13 19.62 6.98
CA GLU A 61 -12.84 20.15 6.57
C GLU A 61 -11.95 19.06 5.97
N ARG A 62 -11.92 17.85 6.55
CA ARG A 62 -11.14 16.70 6.02
C ARG A 62 -11.63 16.29 4.63
N ILE A 63 -12.96 16.25 4.43
CA ILE A 63 -13.56 15.98 3.12
C ILE A 63 -13.18 17.07 2.12
N ALA A 64 -13.32 18.35 2.50
CA ALA A 64 -12.99 19.49 1.66
C ALA A 64 -11.49 19.48 1.26
N LEU A 65 -10.59 19.22 2.22
CA LEU A 65 -9.15 19.13 1.96
C LEU A 65 -8.83 17.98 0.99
N THR A 66 -9.43 16.82 1.20
CA THR A 66 -9.25 15.64 0.33
C THR A 66 -9.72 15.93 -1.10
N CYS A 67 -10.93 16.50 -1.26
CA CYS A 67 -11.47 16.87 -2.56
C CYS A 67 -10.63 17.96 -3.24
N ALA A 68 -10.23 19.01 -2.51
CA ALA A 68 -9.38 20.07 -3.05
C ALA A 68 -8.01 19.53 -3.52
N MET A 69 -7.41 18.61 -2.79
CA MET A 69 -6.15 17.97 -3.18
C MET A 69 -6.35 17.04 -4.38
N ARG A 70 -7.45 16.27 -4.44
CA ARG A 70 -7.82 15.46 -5.62
C ARG A 70 -7.96 16.35 -6.86
N ASP A 71 -8.74 17.41 -6.74
CA ASP A 71 -9.13 18.30 -7.84
C ASP A 71 -8.04 19.34 -8.17
N SER A 72 -6.89 19.29 -7.50
CA SER A 72 -5.73 20.12 -7.82
C SER A 72 -5.05 19.72 -9.14
N GLY A 73 -5.37 18.53 -9.66
CA GLY A 73 -4.87 17.98 -10.91
C GLY A 73 -5.97 17.26 -11.70
N MET A 74 -5.55 16.31 -12.51
CA MET A 74 -6.46 15.49 -13.31
C MET A 74 -7.14 14.44 -12.43
N VAL A 75 -8.41 14.21 -12.64
CA VAL A 75 -9.13 13.00 -12.20
C VAL A 75 -9.36 12.13 -13.42
N ILE A 76 -8.97 10.86 -13.35
CA ILE A 76 -9.08 9.96 -14.50
C ILE A 76 -10.57 9.66 -14.76
N ASP A 77 -10.99 9.88 -15.99
CA ASP A 77 -12.32 9.49 -16.49
C ASP A 77 -12.19 8.22 -17.33
N TRP A 78 -12.81 7.15 -16.84
CA TRP A 78 -12.83 5.85 -17.52
C TRP A 78 -14.03 5.64 -18.44
N SER A 79 -14.95 6.61 -18.55
CA SER A 79 -16.19 6.47 -19.34
C SER A 79 -15.94 6.08 -20.80
N HIS A 80 -14.88 6.62 -21.40
CA HIS A 80 -14.48 6.34 -22.79
C HIS A 80 -13.95 4.91 -23.00
N MET A 81 -13.57 4.22 -21.92
CA MET A 81 -13.03 2.85 -22.01
C MET A 81 -14.12 1.79 -22.16
N ASN A 82 -15.39 2.12 -21.89
CA ASN A 82 -16.51 1.20 -21.96
C ASN A 82 -16.23 -0.13 -21.21
N PHE A 83 -15.87 -0.02 -19.94
CA PHE A 83 -15.73 -1.20 -19.08
C PHE A 83 -17.08 -1.87 -18.86
N ASP A 84 -17.10 -3.19 -18.83
CA ASP A 84 -18.30 -4.00 -18.59
C ASP A 84 -18.40 -4.49 -17.13
N GLY A 85 -17.61 -3.93 -16.25
CA GLY A 85 -17.57 -4.20 -14.81
C GLY A 85 -17.17 -2.98 -14.00
N PRO A 86 -17.27 -3.06 -12.67
CA PRO A 86 -16.96 -1.96 -11.77
C PRO A 86 -15.46 -1.66 -11.69
N ILE A 87 -15.15 -0.38 -11.44
CA ILE A 87 -13.79 0.10 -11.23
C ILE A 87 -13.50 0.15 -9.73
N VAL A 88 -12.67 -0.76 -9.28
CA VAL A 88 -12.41 -0.97 -7.85
C VAL A 88 -10.91 -0.99 -7.58
N ASP A 89 -10.50 -0.57 -6.40
CA ASP A 89 -9.08 -0.62 -6.00
C ASP A 89 -8.93 -0.93 -4.50
N LYS A 90 -7.74 -1.27 -4.12
CA LYS A 90 -7.32 -1.45 -2.72
C LYS A 90 -6.09 -0.59 -2.44
N HIS A 91 -6.03 -0.05 -1.25
CA HIS A 91 -4.82 0.58 -0.75
C HIS A 91 -4.44 0.02 0.62
N SER A 92 -3.13 -0.20 0.84
CA SER A 92 -2.59 -0.59 2.14
C SER A 92 -1.88 0.59 2.78
N THR A 93 -1.96 0.70 4.11
CA THR A 93 -1.12 1.64 4.85
C THR A 93 0.36 1.24 4.87
N GLY A 94 0.67 0.05 4.31
CA GLY A 94 2.03 -0.45 4.17
C GLY A 94 2.47 -1.34 5.34
N GLY A 95 3.37 -2.25 5.03
CA GLY A 95 3.92 -3.21 5.98
C GLY A 95 5.11 -3.95 5.38
N VAL A 96 5.56 -5.00 6.06
CA VAL A 96 6.66 -5.87 5.64
C VAL A 96 6.09 -7.17 5.08
N GLY A 97 6.54 -7.56 3.89
CA GLY A 97 5.99 -8.71 3.18
C GLY A 97 4.56 -8.50 2.68
N ASP A 98 4.11 -7.24 2.55
CA ASP A 98 2.79 -6.92 1.98
C ASP A 98 2.86 -6.96 0.46
N VAL A 99 2.66 -8.12 -0.09
CA VAL A 99 2.64 -8.40 -1.54
C VAL A 99 1.21 -8.57 -2.08
N THR A 100 0.20 -8.32 -1.24
CA THR A 100 -1.22 -8.57 -1.55
C THR A 100 -1.69 -7.96 -2.87
N SER A 101 -1.21 -6.77 -3.24
CA SER A 101 -1.63 -6.07 -4.46
C SER A 101 -1.35 -6.86 -5.75
N LEU A 102 -0.24 -7.63 -5.79
CA LEU A 102 0.15 -8.42 -6.95
C LEU A 102 -0.79 -9.62 -7.20
N MET A 103 -1.45 -10.08 -6.16
CA MET A 103 -2.40 -11.20 -6.24
C MET A 103 -3.85 -10.69 -6.31
N LEU A 104 -4.17 -9.72 -5.48
CA LEU A 104 -5.51 -9.16 -5.34
C LEU A 104 -6.03 -8.56 -6.66
N GLY A 105 -5.23 -7.73 -7.33
CA GLY A 105 -5.62 -7.11 -8.60
C GLY A 105 -6.03 -8.16 -9.66
N PRO A 106 -5.18 -9.14 -9.96
CA PRO A 106 -5.50 -10.24 -10.88
C PRO A 106 -6.70 -11.09 -10.46
N MET A 107 -6.88 -11.38 -9.16
CA MET A 107 -8.02 -12.15 -8.64
C MET A 107 -9.33 -11.42 -8.86
N VAL A 108 -9.39 -10.12 -8.53
CA VAL A 108 -10.58 -9.28 -8.72
C VAL A 108 -10.88 -9.09 -10.22
N ALA A 109 -9.84 -8.91 -11.04
CA ALA A 109 -9.98 -8.83 -12.49
C ALA A 109 -10.53 -10.12 -13.11
N ALA A 110 -10.12 -11.29 -12.61
CA ALA A 110 -10.66 -12.57 -13.04
C ALA A 110 -12.14 -12.77 -12.64
N CYS A 111 -12.60 -12.07 -11.60
CA CYS A 111 -14.00 -12.05 -11.17
C CYS A 111 -14.86 -10.98 -11.87
N GLY A 112 -14.30 -10.24 -12.86
CA GLY A 112 -15.03 -9.23 -13.66
C GLY A 112 -14.90 -7.78 -13.19
N GLY A 113 -14.05 -7.48 -12.22
CA GLY A 113 -13.73 -6.11 -11.83
C GLY A 113 -12.60 -5.52 -12.69
N TYR A 114 -12.50 -4.20 -12.71
CA TYR A 114 -11.35 -3.47 -13.27
C TYR A 114 -10.57 -2.80 -12.16
N VAL A 115 -9.26 -3.07 -12.12
CA VAL A 115 -8.36 -2.62 -11.05
C VAL A 115 -7.24 -1.75 -11.62
N PRO A 116 -7.50 -0.47 -11.94
CA PRO A 116 -6.48 0.49 -12.35
C PRO A 116 -5.72 1.00 -11.13
N MET A 117 -4.80 0.19 -10.60
CA MET A 117 -4.12 0.46 -9.35
C MET A 117 -2.96 1.45 -9.53
N ILE A 118 -3.05 2.61 -8.87
CA ILE A 118 -1.95 3.55 -8.73
C ILE A 118 -1.31 3.31 -7.35
N SER A 119 -0.05 2.90 -7.37
CA SER A 119 0.67 2.46 -6.18
C SER A 119 1.92 3.30 -5.93
N GLY A 120 2.62 2.99 -4.84
CA GLY A 120 3.80 3.71 -4.39
C GLY A 120 5.06 2.86 -4.31
N ARG A 121 6.19 3.56 -4.18
CA ARG A 121 7.48 2.99 -3.82
C ARG A 121 7.55 2.78 -2.31
N GLY A 122 8.42 1.87 -1.87
CA GLY A 122 8.72 1.67 -0.46
C GLY A 122 9.47 2.86 0.14
N LEU A 123 9.17 3.16 1.38
CA LEU A 123 9.87 4.16 2.18
C LEU A 123 10.03 3.66 3.61
N GLY A 124 11.21 3.90 4.18
CA GLY A 124 11.53 3.40 5.51
C GLY A 124 11.50 1.86 5.53
N HIS A 125 10.83 1.30 6.53
CA HIS A 125 10.76 -0.15 6.76
C HIS A 125 9.76 -0.90 5.86
N THR A 126 8.92 -0.20 5.10
CA THR A 126 7.87 -0.83 4.28
C THR A 126 8.35 -1.15 2.87
N GLY A 127 7.94 -2.30 2.34
CA GLY A 127 8.19 -2.68 0.95
C GLY A 127 7.19 -2.02 -0.02
N GLY A 128 7.69 -1.38 -1.10
CA GLY A 128 6.85 -0.74 -2.11
C GLY A 128 6.35 -1.72 -3.17
N THR A 129 5.08 -1.63 -3.54
CA THR A 129 4.51 -2.44 -4.63
C THR A 129 5.24 -2.19 -5.95
N LEU A 130 5.60 -0.93 -6.25
CA LEU A 130 6.32 -0.60 -7.48
C LEU A 130 7.73 -1.18 -7.50
N ASP A 131 8.42 -1.19 -6.36
CA ASP A 131 9.78 -1.74 -6.26
C ASP A 131 9.80 -3.25 -6.52
N LYS A 132 8.74 -3.95 -6.10
CA LYS A 132 8.55 -5.38 -6.40
C LYS A 132 8.31 -5.60 -7.89
N LEU A 133 7.45 -4.79 -8.52
CA LEU A 133 7.16 -4.90 -9.95
C LEU A 133 8.37 -4.51 -10.82
N GLU A 134 9.20 -3.56 -10.40
CA GLU A 134 10.47 -3.25 -11.08
C GLU A 134 11.51 -4.39 -10.99
N ALA A 135 11.35 -5.35 -10.08
CA ALA A 135 12.15 -6.57 -10.09
C ALA A 135 11.85 -7.49 -11.29
N ILE A 136 10.71 -7.28 -11.96
CA ILE A 136 10.35 -7.96 -13.21
C ILE A 136 11.03 -7.23 -14.38
N PRO A 137 11.95 -7.85 -15.13
CA PRO A 137 12.65 -7.19 -16.20
C PRO A 137 11.71 -6.59 -17.25
N GLY A 138 11.91 -5.32 -17.57
CA GLY A 138 11.13 -4.63 -18.59
C GLY A 138 9.77 -4.07 -18.11
N TYR A 139 9.31 -4.40 -16.91
CA TYR A 139 8.05 -3.88 -16.39
C TYR A 139 8.11 -2.35 -16.22
N ASN A 140 7.23 -1.64 -16.94
CA ASN A 140 7.16 -0.18 -16.92
C ASN A 140 6.15 0.29 -15.89
N ILE A 141 6.62 0.88 -14.80
CA ILE A 141 5.77 1.45 -13.74
C ILE A 141 5.28 2.88 -14.05
N THR A 142 5.75 3.49 -15.13
CA THR A 142 5.38 4.86 -15.54
C THR A 142 4.96 4.90 -17.02
N PRO A 143 3.97 4.06 -17.44
CA PRO A 143 3.48 4.08 -18.80
C PRO A 143 2.69 5.38 -19.07
N SER A 144 2.39 5.65 -20.35
CA SER A 144 1.40 6.68 -20.68
C SER A 144 0.00 6.29 -20.21
N ASN A 145 -0.89 7.28 -20.06
CA ASN A 145 -2.28 7.05 -19.68
C ASN A 145 -3.00 6.12 -20.67
N ASP A 146 -2.69 6.21 -21.96
CA ASP A 146 -3.25 5.36 -23.02
C ASP A 146 -2.83 3.88 -22.81
N VAL A 147 -1.56 3.64 -22.51
CA VAL A 147 -1.07 2.27 -22.20
C VAL A 147 -1.70 1.75 -20.92
N PHE A 148 -1.78 2.58 -19.89
CA PHE A 148 -2.43 2.23 -18.63
C PHE A 148 -3.89 1.82 -18.84
N GLY A 149 -4.66 2.64 -19.57
CA GLY A 149 -6.06 2.34 -19.90
C GLY A 149 -6.20 1.06 -20.74
N LYS A 150 -5.36 0.92 -21.77
CA LYS A 150 -5.38 -0.27 -22.65
C LYS A 150 -5.10 -1.56 -21.87
N VAL A 151 -4.07 -1.56 -21.02
CA VAL A 151 -3.71 -2.75 -20.22
C VAL A 151 -4.83 -3.05 -19.20
N THR A 152 -5.37 -2.03 -18.53
CA THR A 152 -6.53 -2.20 -17.64
C THR A 152 -7.71 -2.84 -18.38
N LYS A 153 -8.01 -2.38 -19.60
CA LYS A 153 -9.11 -2.97 -20.41
C LYS A 153 -8.83 -4.43 -20.80
N GLN A 154 -7.61 -4.77 -21.18
CA GLN A 154 -7.27 -6.08 -21.68
C GLN A 154 -7.04 -7.13 -20.59
N ALA A 155 -6.34 -6.75 -19.54
CA ALA A 155 -6.00 -7.64 -18.43
C ALA A 155 -7.03 -7.59 -17.27
N GLY A 156 -7.86 -6.55 -17.20
CA GLY A 156 -8.71 -6.23 -16.06
C GLY A 156 -7.94 -5.58 -14.91
N VAL A 157 -6.62 -5.51 -14.99
CA VAL A 157 -5.74 -4.95 -13.96
C VAL A 157 -4.52 -4.31 -14.59
N ALA A 158 -4.09 -3.17 -14.02
CA ALA A 158 -2.78 -2.59 -14.27
C ALA A 158 -2.30 -1.91 -12.98
N ILE A 159 -1.03 -2.11 -12.62
CA ILE A 159 -0.42 -1.53 -11.42
C ILE A 159 0.72 -0.62 -11.86
N ILE A 160 0.56 0.69 -11.63
CA ILE A 160 1.52 1.72 -12.07
C ILE A 160 1.85 2.70 -10.94
N GLY A 161 2.86 3.51 -11.15
CA GLY A 161 3.20 4.65 -10.30
C GLY A 161 2.29 5.83 -10.56
N GLN A 162 2.27 6.77 -9.61
CA GLN A 162 1.55 8.02 -9.76
C GLN A 162 2.12 8.83 -10.92
N THR A 163 1.25 9.26 -11.84
CA THR A 163 1.61 10.25 -12.87
C THR A 163 1.68 11.66 -12.27
N GLY A 164 2.46 12.55 -12.88
CA GLY A 164 2.67 13.89 -12.35
C GLY A 164 1.41 14.75 -12.24
N ASP A 165 0.37 14.38 -12.96
CA ASP A 165 -0.87 15.16 -13.09
C ASP A 165 -1.95 14.78 -12.06
N LEU A 166 -1.74 13.71 -11.30
CA LEU A 166 -2.69 13.24 -10.28
C LEU A 166 -2.38 13.86 -8.93
N ALA A 167 -3.33 14.61 -8.36
CA ALA A 167 -3.23 15.26 -7.06
C ALA A 167 -1.87 15.98 -6.82
N PRO A 168 -1.42 16.90 -7.71
CA PRO A 168 -0.09 17.50 -7.63
C PRO A 168 0.13 18.31 -6.35
N ALA A 169 -0.93 18.87 -5.74
CA ALA A 169 -0.82 19.54 -4.45
C ALA A 169 -0.31 18.61 -3.35
N ASP A 170 -0.71 17.33 -3.36
CA ASP A 170 -0.25 16.36 -2.35
C ASP A 170 1.27 16.19 -2.36
N LYS A 171 1.90 16.19 -3.52
CA LYS A 171 3.35 16.06 -3.64
C LYS A 171 4.10 17.14 -2.87
N ARG A 172 3.65 18.40 -2.98
CA ARG A 172 4.27 19.54 -2.26
C ARG A 172 3.93 19.52 -0.78
N VAL A 173 2.65 19.24 -0.44
CA VAL A 173 2.21 19.12 0.96
C VAL A 173 2.99 18.02 1.65
N TYR A 174 3.11 16.83 1.05
CA TYR A 174 3.82 15.70 1.65
C TYR A 174 5.32 15.99 1.83
N ALA A 175 5.98 16.54 0.80
CA ALA A 175 7.39 16.92 0.89
C ALA A 175 7.66 17.93 2.02
N THR A 176 6.74 18.88 2.23
CA THR A 176 6.83 19.85 3.32
C THR A 176 6.59 19.16 4.68
N ARG A 177 5.60 18.28 4.79
CA ARG A 177 5.30 17.53 6.02
C ARG A 177 6.46 16.67 6.48
N ASP A 178 7.16 16.05 5.54
CA ASP A 178 8.30 15.16 5.82
C ASP A 178 9.42 15.87 6.58
N ILE A 179 9.72 17.12 6.19
CA ILE A 179 10.78 17.93 6.82
C ILE A 179 10.30 18.78 8.00
N THR A 180 9.00 18.83 8.27
CA THR A 180 8.42 19.65 9.35
C THR A 180 7.80 18.82 10.48
N ALA A 181 8.02 17.49 10.48
CA ALA A 181 7.53 16.56 11.49
C ALA A 181 5.98 16.64 11.68
N THR A 182 5.22 16.69 10.57
CA THR A 182 3.76 16.72 10.57
C THR A 182 3.14 15.55 9.80
N VAL A 183 3.91 14.48 9.59
CA VAL A 183 3.44 13.32 8.80
C VAL A 183 2.45 12.44 9.54
N ASP A 184 2.44 12.43 10.86
CA ASP A 184 1.66 11.54 11.73
C ASP A 184 0.27 12.07 12.13
N ASN A 185 -0.17 13.20 11.56
CA ASN A 185 -1.52 13.74 11.79
C ASN A 185 -2.57 13.01 10.94
N ILE A 186 -3.66 12.53 11.56
CA ILE A 186 -4.70 11.71 10.93
C ILE A 186 -5.42 12.46 9.79
N SER A 187 -5.75 13.74 9.97
CA SER A 187 -6.41 14.55 8.94
C SER A 187 -5.56 14.65 7.68
N LEU A 188 -4.25 14.90 7.85
CA LEU A 188 -3.30 15.05 6.76
C LEU A 188 -2.94 13.70 6.11
N ILE A 189 -2.85 12.61 6.89
CA ILE A 189 -2.65 11.25 6.36
C ILE A 189 -3.84 10.85 5.49
N THR A 190 -5.05 11.04 6.01
CA THR A 190 -6.30 10.71 5.31
C THR A 190 -6.39 11.44 3.98
N ALA A 191 -6.17 12.75 3.95
CA ALA A 191 -6.23 13.56 2.74
C ALA A 191 -5.14 13.16 1.72
N SER A 192 -3.93 12.89 2.18
CA SER A 192 -2.82 12.48 1.32
C SER A 192 -3.07 11.11 0.64
N ILE A 193 -3.58 10.13 1.37
CA ILE A 193 -3.92 8.81 0.81
C ILE A 193 -5.07 8.94 -0.19
N LEU A 194 -6.18 9.55 0.26
CA LEU A 194 -7.42 9.55 -0.49
C LEU A 194 -7.36 10.46 -1.73
N SER A 195 -6.69 11.60 -1.69
CA SER A 195 -6.60 12.48 -2.87
C SER A 195 -6.07 11.74 -4.10
N LYS A 196 -5.04 10.93 -3.94
CA LYS A 196 -4.46 10.12 -5.02
C LYS A 196 -5.38 8.98 -5.46
N LYS A 197 -6.02 8.31 -4.51
CA LYS A 197 -6.92 7.20 -4.82
C LYS A 197 -8.19 7.67 -5.51
N LEU A 198 -8.77 8.75 -5.04
CA LEU A 198 -9.95 9.34 -5.67
C LEU A 198 -9.64 9.94 -7.04
N ALA A 199 -8.43 10.49 -7.26
CA ALA A 199 -7.98 10.97 -8.57
C ALA A 199 -7.83 9.84 -9.60
N ALA A 200 -7.71 8.58 -9.17
CA ALA A 200 -7.69 7.42 -10.06
C ALA A 200 -9.08 7.07 -10.67
N GLY A 201 -10.15 7.78 -10.32
CA GLY A 201 -11.48 7.59 -10.91
C GLY A 201 -12.18 6.32 -10.45
N LEU A 202 -12.03 5.94 -9.19
CA LEU A 202 -12.56 4.70 -8.60
C LEU A 202 -14.04 4.84 -8.23
N GLU A 203 -14.81 3.77 -8.42
CA GLU A 203 -16.18 3.63 -7.91
C GLU A 203 -16.18 3.10 -6.47
N SER A 204 -15.22 2.25 -6.13
CA SER A 204 -15.12 1.65 -4.80
C SER A 204 -13.67 1.46 -4.39
N LEU A 205 -13.41 1.57 -3.07
CA LEU A 205 -12.10 1.42 -2.47
C LEU A 205 -12.14 0.54 -1.22
N VAL A 206 -11.21 -0.40 -1.13
CA VAL A 206 -10.94 -1.13 0.13
C VAL A 206 -9.63 -0.64 0.72
N MET A 207 -9.67 -0.22 1.98
CA MET A 207 -8.48 0.18 2.73
C MET A 207 -8.01 -0.97 3.63
N ASP A 208 -6.78 -1.40 3.45
CA ASP A 208 -6.11 -2.36 4.32
C ASP A 208 -5.24 -1.59 5.31
N VAL A 209 -5.77 -1.39 6.52
CA VAL A 209 -5.10 -0.64 7.59
C VAL A 209 -4.35 -1.62 8.48
N LYS A 210 -3.04 -1.54 8.45
CA LYS A 210 -2.15 -2.43 9.20
C LYS A 210 -2.11 -2.07 10.68
N VAL A 211 -2.07 -3.09 11.54
CA VAL A 211 -1.99 -2.99 13.01
C VAL A 211 -0.81 -3.80 13.51
N GLY A 212 0.04 -3.25 14.36
CA GLY A 212 1.14 -3.97 15.00
C GLY A 212 2.52 -3.41 14.74
N SER A 213 3.55 -4.14 15.15
CA SER A 213 4.94 -3.69 15.18
C SER A 213 5.53 -3.30 13.81
N GLY A 214 4.97 -3.79 12.72
CA GLY A 214 5.37 -3.45 11.34
C GLY A 214 4.49 -2.40 10.68
N ALA A 215 3.48 -1.86 11.36
CA ALA A 215 2.58 -0.83 10.85
C ALA A 215 3.10 0.59 11.15
N PHE A 216 2.58 1.59 10.42
CA PHE A 216 2.81 3.00 10.75
C PHE A 216 2.09 3.41 12.03
N MET A 217 0.86 2.91 12.24
CA MET A 217 0.10 3.03 13.48
C MET A 217 0.23 1.71 14.24
N PRO A 218 1.10 1.62 15.26
CA PRO A 218 1.40 0.32 15.88
C PRO A 218 0.28 -0.18 16.81
N THR A 219 -0.56 0.71 17.35
CA THR A 219 -1.66 0.32 18.24
C THR A 219 -2.96 0.09 17.47
N TYR A 220 -3.80 -0.80 18.01
CA TYR A 220 -5.12 -1.07 17.44
C TYR A 220 -5.99 0.19 17.40
N GLU A 221 -6.01 0.97 18.48
CA GLU A 221 -6.83 2.16 18.64
C GLU A 221 -6.47 3.24 17.60
N ALA A 222 -5.18 3.51 17.41
CA ALA A 222 -4.72 4.49 16.42
C ALA A 222 -5.03 4.04 14.99
N SER A 223 -4.88 2.74 14.70
CA SER A 223 -5.23 2.16 13.40
C SER A 223 -6.74 2.20 13.15
N GLU A 224 -7.55 1.93 14.16
CA GLU A 224 -9.02 2.02 14.07
C GLU A 224 -9.47 3.46 13.83
N GLU A 225 -8.89 4.44 14.52
CA GLU A 225 -9.19 5.86 14.33
C GLU A 225 -8.85 6.31 12.90
N LEU A 226 -7.68 5.93 12.40
CA LEU A 226 -7.29 6.20 11.01
C LEU A 226 -8.26 5.55 10.02
N ALA A 227 -8.63 4.29 10.23
CA ALA A 227 -9.55 3.58 9.37
C ALA A 227 -10.93 4.25 9.34
N LYS A 228 -11.47 4.66 10.49
CA LYS A 228 -12.73 5.43 10.59
C LYS A 228 -12.64 6.76 9.85
N SER A 229 -11.54 7.50 10.02
CA SER A 229 -11.33 8.76 9.30
C SER A 229 -11.32 8.55 7.78
N ILE A 230 -10.59 7.53 7.29
CA ILE A 230 -10.52 7.19 5.86
C ILE A 230 -11.90 6.82 5.31
N VAL A 231 -12.63 5.94 6.00
CA VAL A 231 -13.95 5.49 5.56
C VAL A 231 -14.94 6.66 5.53
N ALA A 232 -14.99 7.48 6.58
CA ALA A 232 -15.87 8.64 6.64
C ALA A 232 -15.57 9.66 5.54
N VAL A 233 -14.30 10.01 5.34
CA VAL A 233 -13.88 11.01 4.35
C VAL A 233 -14.11 10.51 2.92
N ALA A 234 -13.76 9.26 2.61
CA ALA A 234 -13.92 8.72 1.25
C ALA A 234 -15.38 8.58 0.85
N ASN A 235 -16.24 8.08 1.75
CA ASN A 235 -17.69 8.02 1.51
C ASN A 235 -18.30 9.43 1.41
N GLY A 236 -17.87 10.37 2.26
CA GLY A 236 -18.25 11.78 2.17
C GLY A 236 -17.79 12.45 0.86
N ALA A 237 -16.72 11.99 0.26
CA ALA A 237 -16.23 12.43 -1.05
C ALA A 237 -16.88 11.68 -2.24
N GLY A 238 -17.84 10.78 -1.99
CA GLY A 238 -18.62 10.08 -3.01
C GLY A 238 -18.05 8.75 -3.50
N THR A 239 -17.02 8.19 -2.85
CA THR A 239 -16.44 6.88 -3.22
C THR A 239 -16.77 5.84 -2.15
N ASN A 240 -17.51 4.78 -2.52
CA ASN A 240 -17.86 3.69 -1.61
C ASN A 240 -16.60 3.05 -1.04
N THR A 241 -16.41 3.16 0.27
CA THR A 241 -15.16 2.72 0.91
C THR A 241 -15.44 1.92 2.17
N THR A 242 -14.73 0.80 2.30
CA THR A 242 -14.63 -0.03 3.51
C THR A 242 -13.16 -0.13 3.91
N ALA A 243 -12.87 -0.15 5.20
CA ALA A 243 -11.54 -0.49 5.71
C ALA A 243 -11.55 -1.85 6.39
N ILE A 244 -10.45 -2.57 6.27
CA ILE A 244 -10.15 -3.77 7.06
C ILE A 244 -8.90 -3.52 7.90
N LEU A 245 -8.95 -3.88 9.18
CA LEU A 245 -7.77 -3.84 10.05
C LEU A 245 -7.12 -5.22 10.02
N THR A 246 -5.86 -5.27 9.61
CA THR A 246 -5.11 -6.52 9.44
C THR A 246 -3.83 -6.52 10.26
N ASP A 247 -3.45 -7.70 10.77
CA ASP A 247 -2.29 -7.83 11.65
C ASP A 247 -0.96 -7.67 10.90
N MET A 248 -0.04 -6.90 11.48
CA MET A 248 1.34 -6.70 11.04
C MET A 248 2.34 -6.89 12.19
N ASN A 249 2.00 -7.74 13.18
CA ASN A 249 2.92 -8.12 14.25
C ASN A 249 3.94 -9.18 13.80
N GLN A 250 3.85 -9.65 12.57
CA GLN A 250 4.83 -10.49 11.89
C GLN A 250 4.82 -10.16 10.40
N VAL A 251 5.82 -10.60 9.66
CA VAL A 251 5.86 -10.49 8.20
C VAL A 251 4.59 -11.11 7.61
N LEU A 252 3.90 -10.40 6.70
CA LEU A 252 2.60 -10.85 6.19
C LEU A 252 2.74 -12.08 5.30
N ALA A 253 3.64 -12.01 4.34
CA ALA A 253 4.02 -13.13 3.47
C ALA A 253 5.02 -14.05 4.19
N SER A 254 5.48 -15.09 3.51
CA SER A 254 6.66 -15.85 3.93
C SER A 254 7.97 -15.23 3.47
N SER A 255 7.91 -14.09 2.80
CA SER A 255 9.05 -13.36 2.25
C SER A 255 9.00 -11.86 2.55
N ALA A 256 10.17 -11.22 2.56
CA ALA A 256 10.34 -9.77 2.65
C ALA A 256 11.54 -9.34 1.79
N GLY A 257 11.29 -8.51 0.78
CA GLY A 257 12.26 -8.05 -0.21
C GLY A 257 11.56 -7.58 -1.47
N ASN A 258 12.13 -7.84 -2.63
CA ASN A 258 11.48 -7.48 -3.91
C ASN A 258 11.28 -8.73 -4.79
N ALA A 259 12.32 -9.29 -5.41
CA ALA A 259 12.20 -10.49 -6.23
C ALA A 259 11.65 -11.70 -5.45
N VAL A 260 12.00 -11.85 -4.17
CA VAL A 260 11.49 -12.93 -3.31
C VAL A 260 9.98 -12.82 -3.10
N GLU A 261 9.44 -11.60 -2.95
CA GLU A 261 8.00 -11.38 -2.81
C GLU A 261 7.25 -11.54 -4.15
N VAL A 262 7.85 -11.14 -5.29
CA VAL A 262 7.27 -11.43 -6.62
C VAL A 262 7.21 -12.94 -6.87
N ARG A 263 8.26 -13.67 -6.51
CA ARG A 263 8.28 -15.14 -6.57
C ARG A 263 7.13 -15.74 -5.76
N GLU A 264 6.92 -15.26 -4.54
CA GLU A 264 5.82 -15.73 -3.69
C GLU A 264 4.45 -15.40 -4.31
N ALA A 265 4.28 -14.20 -4.89
CA ALA A 265 3.04 -13.84 -5.58
C ALA A 265 2.73 -14.77 -6.76
N VAL A 266 3.72 -15.10 -7.59
CA VAL A 266 3.51 -16.04 -8.70
C VAL A 266 3.16 -17.43 -8.18
N ARG A 267 3.90 -17.95 -7.19
CA ARG A 267 3.62 -19.25 -6.56
C ARG A 267 2.22 -19.31 -5.93
N PHE A 268 1.79 -18.22 -5.34
CA PHE A 268 0.44 -18.08 -4.80
C PHE A 268 -0.62 -18.17 -5.90
N LEU A 269 -0.47 -17.40 -6.97
CA LEU A 269 -1.42 -17.37 -8.10
C LEU A 269 -1.48 -18.69 -8.87
N THR A 270 -0.36 -19.37 -9.03
CA THR A 270 -0.28 -20.66 -9.71
C THR A 270 -0.69 -21.84 -8.84
N GLY A 271 -0.84 -21.65 -7.54
CA GLY A 271 -1.17 -22.71 -6.59
C GLY A 271 0.02 -23.56 -6.17
N GLU A 272 1.24 -23.21 -6.55
CA GLU A 272 2.45 -23.90 -6.13
C GLU A 272 2.67 -23.80 -4.61
N TYR A 273 2.40 -22.61 -4.06
CA TYR A 273 2.44 -22.37 -2.62
C TYR A 273 1.55 -21.19 -2.22
N ARG A 274 0.71 -21.36 -1.23
CA ARG A 274 -0.13 -20.31 -0.64
C ARG A 274 0.09 -20.25 0.86
N ASN A 275 0.79 -19.21 1.33
CA ASN A 275 0.90 -18.94 2.75
C ASN A 275 -0.51 -18.70 3.33
N PRO A 276 -0.95 -19.44 4.38
CA PRO A 276 -2.33 -19.36 4.88
C PRO A 276 -2.74 -17.96 5.35
N ARG A 277 -1.83 -17.24 6.03
CA ARG A 277 -2.05 -15.88 6.52
C ARG A 277 -2.19 -14.89 5.35
N LEU A 278 -1.26 -14.96 4.38
CA LEU A 278 -1.31 -14.14 3.18
C LEU A 278 -2.58 -14.41 2.36
N LEU A 279 -3.01 -15.69 2.30
CA LEU A 279 -4.25 -16.09 1.66
C LEU A 279 -5.46 -15.45 2.37
N GLU A 280 -5.55 -15.53 3.70
CA GLU A 280 -6.68 -14.98 4.46
C GLU A 280 -6.80 -13.46 4.28
N VAL A 281 -5.71 -12.70 4.43
CA VAL A 281 -5.72 -11.25 4.26
C VAL A 281 -6.05 -10.84 2.81
N THR A 282 -5.50 -11.58 1.83
CA THR A 282 -5.81 -11.33 0.40
C THR A 282 -7.27 -11.63 0.10
N MET A 283 -7.79 -12.77 0.57
CA MET A 283 -9.20 -13.16 0.37
C MET A 283 -10.17 -12.20 1.04
N ALA A 284 -9.86 -11.73 2.26
CA ALA A 284 -10.69 -10.75 2.95
C ALA A 284 -10.77 -9.43 2.17
N SER A 285 -9.63 -8.92 1.71
CA SER A 285 -9.57 -7.69 0.90
C SER A 285 -10.32 -7.84 -0.42
N CYS A 286 -10.07 -8.92 -1.16
CA CYS A 286 -10.74 -9.19 -2.43
C CYS A 286 -12.25 -9.36 -2.26
N ALA A 287 -12.69 -10.07 -1.20
CA ALA A 287 -14.11 -10.29 -0.94
C ALA A 287 -14.85 -8.98 -0.72
N GLU A 288 -14.28 -8.05 0.06
CA GLU A 288 -14.86 -6.72 0.22
C GLU A 288 -14.89 -5.95 -1.12
N MET A 289 -13.85 -6.04 -1.94
CA MET A 289 -13.83 -5.40 -3.27
C MET A 289 -14.94 -5.94 -4.16
N LEU A 290 -15.19 -7.26 -4.18
CA LEU A 290 -16.27 -7.85 -4.97
C LEU A 290 -17.66 -7.44 -4.45
N VAL A 291 -17.85 -7.33 -3.13
CA VAL A 291 -19.11 -6.90 -2.53
C VAL A 291 -19.37 -5.42 -2.83
N LEU A 292 -18.37 -4.53 -2.60
CA LEU A 292 -18.50 -3.11 -2.91
C LEU A 292 -18.73 -2.85 -4.40
N GLY A 293 -18.05 -3.60 -5.27
CA GLY A 293 -18.23 -3.56 -6.72
C GLY A 293 -19.48 -4.28 -7.23
N LYS A 294 -20.34 -4.83 -6.34
CA LYS A 294 -21.56 -5.58 -6.68
C LYS A 294 -21.31 -6.81 -7.56
N LEU A 295 -20.11 -7.35 -7.54
CA LEU A 295 -19.74 -8.60 -8.23
C LEU A 295 -20.12 -9.84 -7.41
N ALA A 296 -20.41 -9.67 -6.13
CA ALA A 296 -20.95 -10.68 -5.22
C ALA A 296 -21.96 -10.05 -4.27
N LYS A 297 -22.96 -10.86 -3.83
CA LYS A 297 -24.01 -10.41 -2.90
C LYS A 297 -23.50 -10.26 -1.46
N ASP A 298 -22.52 -11.09 -1.10
CA ASP A 298 -21.92 -11.15 0.24
C ASP A 298 -20.49 -11.70 0.17
N THR A 299 -19.79 -11.66 1.28
CA THR A 299 -18.39 -12.10 1.38
C THR A 299 -18.22 -13.61 1.19
N ALA A 300 -19.24 -14.42 1.52
CA ALA A 300 -19.20 -15.86 1.32
C ALA A 300 -19.18 -16.18 -0.18
N GLN A 301 -20.14 -15.64 -0.94
CA GLN A 301 -20.17 -15.81 -2.40
C GLN A 301 -18.91 -15.21 -3.06
N ALA A 302 -18.40 -14.08 -2.54
CA ALA A 302 -17.17 -13.50 -3.04
C ALA A 302 -15.99 -14.45 -2.88
N ARG A 303 -15.82 -15.06 -1.70
CA ARG A 303 -14.76 -16.05 -1.43
C ARG A 303 -14.85 -17.29 -2.32
N GLU A 304 -16.05 -17.79 -2.59
CA GLU A 304 -16.26 -18.90 -3.54
C GLU A 304 -15.77 -18.55 -4.95
N LYS A 305 -16.11 -17.36 -5.46
CA LYS A 305 -15.65 -16.88 -6.77
C LYS A 305 -14.13 -16.71 -6.81
N LEU A 306 -13.57 -16.10 -5.77
CA LEU A 306 -12.12 -15.87 -5.66
C LEU A 306 -11.34 -17.19 -5.61
N GLN A 307 -11.84 -18.18 -4.87
CA GLN A 307 -11.24 -19.50 -4.82
C GLN A 307 -11.27 -20.17 -6.21
N ALA A 308 -12.41 -20.08 -6.89
CA ALA A 308 -12.56 -20.66 -8.24
C ALA A 308 -11.54 -20.08 -9.25
N VAL A 309 -11.32 -18.75 -9.26
CA VAL A 309 -10.35 -18.11 -10.18
C VAL A 309 -8.89 -18.39 -9.82
N LEU A 310 -8.61 -18.70 -8.56
CA LEU A 310 -7.30 -19.20 -8.15
C LEU A 310 -7.07 -20.65 -8.59
N ASP A 311 -8.08 -21.51 -8.47
CA ASP A 311 -7.94 -22.93 -8.72
C ASP A 311 -7.95 -23.28 -10.22
N ASN A 312 -8.62 -22.46 -11.04
CA ASN A 312 -8.65 -22.65 -12.51
C ASN A 312 -7.57 -21.87 -13.26
N GLY A 313 -6.68 -21.12 -12.56
CA GLY A 313 -5.55 -20.39 -13.13
C GLY A 313 -5.89 -19.05 -13.77
N GLN A 314 -7.15 -18.60 -13.78
CA GLN A 314 -7.54 -17.32 -14.38
C GLN A 314 -6.85 -16.11 -13.72
N ALA A 315 -6.64 -16.15 -12.41
CA ALA A 315 -5.93 -15.09 -11.72
C ALA A 315 -4.44 -14.99 -12.17
N ALA A 316 -3.76 -16.12 -12.33
CA ALA A 316 -2.39 -16.16 -12.85
C ALA A 316 -2.32 -15.65 -14.30
N GLU A 317 -3.29 -15.99 -15.14
CA GLU A 317 -3.40 -15.48 -16.51
C GLU A 317 -3.55 -13.96 -16.56
N ARG A 318 -4.39 -13.37 -15.69
CA ARG A 318 -4.55 -11.91 -15.59
C ARG A 318 -3.26 -11.22 -15.17
N PHE A 319 -2.52 -11.81 -14.22
CA PHE A 319 -1.20 -11.31 -13.83
C PHE A 319 -0.22 -11.33 -15.00
N GLY A 320 -0.12 -12.44 -15.73
CA GLY A 320 0.73 -12.57 -16.91
C GLY A 320 0.41 -11.55 -18.01
N LYS A 321 -0.90 -11.34 -18.29
CA LYS A 321 -1.36 -10.31 -19.25
C LYS A 321 -0.98 -8.88 -18.80
N MET A 322 -1.10 -8.57 -17.51
CA MET A 322 -0.66 -7.29 -16.96
C MET A 322 0.85 -7.10 -17.14
N VAL A 323 1.63 -8.09 -16.75
CA VAL A 323 3.09 -8.05 -16.87
C VAL A 323 3.52 -7.82 -18.32
N ALA A 324 3.00 -8.61 -19.26
CA ALA A 324 3.29 -8.47 -20.69
C ALA A 324 2.84 -7.12 -21.25
N GLY A 325 1.63 -6.65 -20.87
CA GLY A 325 1.07 -5.39 -21.32
C GLY A 325 1.84 -4.16 -20.84
N LEU A 326 2.54 -4.28 -19.72
CA LEU A 326 3.39 -3.24 -19.15
C LEU A 326 4.90 -3.45 -19.43
N GLY A 327 5.22 -4.31 -20.41
CA GLY A 327 6.58 -4.42 -20.98
C GLY A 327 7.45 -5.53 -20.39
N GLY A 328 6.94 -6.32 -19.45
CA GLY A 328 7.63 -7.50 -18.93
C GLY A 328 7.54 -8.70 -19.89
N PRO A 329 8.22 -9.80 -19.58
CA PRO A 329 8.19 -11.01 -20.42
C PRO A 329 6.78 -11.59 -20.53
N SER A 330 6.39 -12.04 -21.73
CA SER A 330 5.07 -12.62 -21.98
C SER A 330 4.89 -14.01 -21.35
N ASP A 331 5.97 -14.70 -21.06
CA ASP A 331 6.04 -16.01 -20.42
C ASP A 331 6.53 -15.90 -18.95
N PHE A 332 6.32 -14.73 -18.34
CA PHE A 332 6.85 -14.45 -16.99
C PHE A 332 6.30 -15.42 -15.94
N VAL A 333 5.01 -15.72 -15.98
CA VAL A 333 4.37 -16.57 -14.97
C VAL A 333 4.94 -17.99 -15.01
N GLU A 334 5.17 -18.53 -16.20
CA GLU A 334 5.71 -19.87 -16.40
C GLU A 334 7.22 -19.95 -16.10
N ASN A 335 7.94 -18.85 -16.31
CA ASN A 335 9.41 -18.81 -16.24
C ASN A 335 9.94 -17.76 -15.24
N TYR A 336 9.14 -17.35 -14.24
CA TYR A 336 9.48 -16.28 -13.30
C TYR A 336 10.86 -16.45 -12.64
N ASP A 337 11.23 -17.68 -12.33
CA ASP A 337 12.50 -17.99 -11.65
C ASP A 337 13.74 -17.79 -12.55
N LYS A 338 13.56 -17.79 -13.87
CA LYS A 338 14.59 -17.44 -14.85
C LYS A 338 14.81 -15.93 -14.92
N TYR A 339 13.76 -15.14 -14.76
CA TYR A 339 13.78 -13.69 -14.92
C TYR A 339 14.13 -12.94 -13.66
N LEU A 340 13.69 -13.44 -12.49
CA LEU A 340 13.91 -12.77 -11.21
C LEU A 340 15.37 -12.86 -10.77
N ALA A 341 15.91 -11.74 -10.31
CA ALA A 341 17.27 -11.68 -9.78
C ALA A 341 17.45 -12.62 -8.58
N LYS A 342 18.62 -13.26 -8.51
CA LYS A 342 19.02 -14.17 -7.43
C LYS A 342 20.24 -13.63 -6.72
N ALA A 343 20.27 -13.75 -5.40
CA ALA A 343 21.44 -13.43 -4.60
C ALA A 343 22.49 -14.53 -4.71
N GLU A 344 23.75 -14.17 -4.47
CA GLU A 344 24.88 -15.12 -4.54
C GLU A 344 24.88 -16.09 -3.35
N ILE A 345 24.42 -15.63 -2.19
CA ILE A 345 24.32 -16.41 -0.96
C ILE A 345 22.85 -16.55 -0.59
N ILE A 346 22.39 -17.80 -0.52
CA ILE A 346 21.05 -18.16 -0.03
C ILE A 346 21.25 -19.20 1.04
N ARG A 347 21.13 -18.78 2.32
CA ARG A 347 21.39 -19.66 3.46
C ARG A 347 20.45 -19.42 4.62
N PRO A 348 20.11 -20.48 5.40
CA PRO A 348 19.27 -20.36 6.57
C PRO A 348 19.96 -19.60 7.70
N VAL A 349 19.15 -18.89 8.50
CA VAL A 349 19.55 -18.39 9.81
C VAL A 349 18.72 -19.08 10.87
N TYR A 350 19.38 -19.55 11.93
CA TYR A 350 18.73 -20.26 13.04
C TYR A 350 18.66 -19.38 14.28
N ALA A 351 17.71 -19.70 15.15
CA ALA A 351 17.63 -19.10 16.47
C ALA A 351 18.85 -19.53 17.32
N GLN A 352 19.23 -18.68 18.27
CA GLN A 352 20.33 -18.99 19.21
C GLN A 352 19.91 -20.01 20.29
N GLN A 353 18.60 -20.18 20.46
CA GLN A 353 18.02 -21.16 21.37
C GLN A 353 16.73 -21.72 20.78
N SER A 354 16.37 -22.95 21.14
CA SER A 354 15.09 -23.53 20.76
C SER A 354 13.95 -22.97 21.60
N GLY A 355 12.78 -22.79 21.00
CA GLY A 355 11.59 -22.32 21.71
C GLY A 355 10.51 -21.78 20.76
N VAL A 356 9.38 -21.43 21.36
CA VAL A 356 8.26 -20.80 20.61
C VAL A 356 8.64 -19.39 20.17
N ILE A 357 8.29 -19.01 18.94
CA ILE A 357 8.40 -17.64 18.48
C ILE A 357 7.27 -16.84 19.11
N SER A 358 7.59 -16.00 20.10
CA SER A 358 6.59 -15.27 20.89
C SER A 358 6.32 -13.83 20.42
N ALA A 359 7.29 -13.20 19.76
CA ALA A 359 7.12 -11.86 19.19
C ALA A 359 8.09 -11.62 18.04
N MET A 360 7.72 -10.66 17.16
CA MET A 360 8.58 -10.12 16.10
C MET A 360 8.55 -8.60 16.13
N ASP A 361 9.71 -7.97 16.09
CA ASP A 361 9.85 -6.58 15.69
C ASP A 361 9.84 -6.53 14.17
N THR A 362 8.64 -6.49 13.59
CA THR A 362 8.45 -6.53 12.14
C THR A 362 9.02 -5.29 11.46
N ARG A 363 9.03 -4.14 12.17
CA ARG A 363 9.69 -2.93 11.68
C ARG A 363 11.21 -3.13 11.56
N ALA A 364 11.84 -3.73 12.55
CA ALA A 364 13.28 -4.02 12.50
C ALA A 364 13.61 -5.01 11.36
N ILE A 365 12.73 -5.98 11.09
CA ILE A 365 12.88 -6.89 9.94
C ILE A 365 12.83 -6.10 8.62
N GLY A 366 11.87 -5.19 8.45
CA GLY A 366 11.82 -4.31 7.28
C GLY A 366 13.09 -3.45 7.14
N MET A 367 13.60 -2.90 8.24
CA MET A 367 14.85 -2.15 8.25
C MET A 367 16.08 -3.02 7.92
N ALA A 368 16.05 -4.32 8.24
CA ALA A 368 17.10 -5.25 7.81
C ALA A 368 17.11 -5.42 6.28
N VAL A 369 15.93 -5.49 5.64
CA VAL A 369 15.84 -5.48 4.16
C VAL A 369 16.45 -4.20 3.58
N VAL A 370 16.14 -3.03 4.16
CA VAL A 370 16.73 -1.74 3.76
C VAL A 370 18.25 -1.75 3.96
N GLY A 371 18.72 -2.30 5.07
CA GLY A 371 20.15 -2.44 5.37
C GLY A 371 20.91 -3.28 4.34
N MET A 372 20.25 -4.28 3.77
CA MET A 372 20.77 -5.11 2.68
C MET A 372 20.72 -4.42 1.30
N GLY A 373 20.13 -3.23 1.20
CA GLY A 373 19.92 -2.54 -0.09
C GLY A 373 18.64 -2.94 -0.82
N GLY A 374 17.78 -3.75 -0.19
CA GLY A 374 16.47 -4.15 -0.74
C GLY A 374 15.37 -3.08 -0.58
N GLY A 375 15.67 -1.96 0.05
CA GLY A 375 14.81 -0.79 0.21
C GLY A 375 15.59 0.51 0.16
N ARG A 376 14.88 1.66 0.22
CA ARG A 376 15.50 2.99 0.14
C ARG A 376 15.63 3.64 1.52
N ARG A 377 16.81 4.21 1.80
CA ARG A 377 17.04 5.16 2.90
C ARG A 377 16.66 6.57 2.49
N VAL A 378 17.00 6.92 1.23
CA VAL A 378 16.64 8.17 0.57
C VAL A 378 16.03 7.88 -0.81
N ALA A 379 15.21 8.80 -1.33
CA ALA A 379 14.45 8.58 -2.57
C ALA A 379 15.32 8.25 -3.81
N THR A 380 16.57 8.64 -3.80
CA THR A 380 17.54 8.44 -4.90
C THR A 380 18.29 7.10 -4.84
N ASP A 381 18.15 6.33 -3.76
CA ASP A 381 18.84 5.05 -3.61
C ASP A 381 18.39 4.05 -4.68
N ARG A 382 19.35 3.30 -5.21
CA ARG A 382 19.07 2.15 -6.07
C ARG A 382 18.77 0.93 -5.22
N ILE A 383 17.76 0.17 -5.62
CA ILE A 383 17.38 -1.07 -4.94
C ILE A 383 18.09 -2.25 -5.56
N ASP A 384 18.61 -3.13 -4.71
CA ASP A 384 19.02 -4.48 -5.08
C ASP A 384 17.84 -5.43 -4.94
N TYR A 385 17.25 -5.82 -6.06
CA TYR A 385 16.06 -6.67 -6.07
C TYR A 385 16.32 -8.11 -5.64
N ALA A 386 17.58 -8.57 -5.65
CA ALA A 386 17.92 -9.94 -5.33
C ALA A 386 18.00 -10.25 -3.84
N VAL A 387 18.19 -9.22 -3.01
CA VAL A 387 18.36 -9.37 -1.56
C VAL A 387 17.02 -9.40 -0.83
N GLY A 388 17.00 -10.06 0.32
CA GLY A 388 15.82 -10.16 1.17
C GLY A 388 15.80 -11.44 1.99
N PHE A 389 14.63 -11.79 2.43
CA PHE A 389 14.37 -12.97 3.23
C PHE A 389 13.22 -13.77 2.60
N ASP A 390 13.24 -15.09 2.73
CA ASP A 390 12.09 -15.94 2.47
C ASP A 390 11.98 -17.07 3.49
N GLN A 391 10.89 -17.85 3.40
CA GLN A 391 10.60 -18.96 4.30
C GLN A 391 10.61 -18.56 5.79
N PHE A 392 10.06 -17.38 6.11
CA PHE A 392 9.94 -16.93 7.49
C PHE A 392 9.19 -17.93 8.35
N ILE A 393 9.76 -18.22 9.54
CA ILE A 393 9.03 -18.84 10.63
C ILE A 393 7.92 -17.90 11.11
N ARG A 394 6.81 -18.45 11.61
CA ARG A 394 5.65 -17.68 12.05
C ARG A 394 5.59 -17.57 13.56
N LEU A 395 4.87 -16.57 14.06
CA LEU A 395 4.52 -16.50 15.48
C LEU A 395 3.79 -17.77 15.91
N GLY A 396 4.11 -18.28 17.09
CA GLY A 396 3.59 -19.51 17.65
C GLY A 396 4.27 -20.81 17.17
N GLU A 397 5.11 -20.75 16.13
CA GLU A 397 5.90 -21.92 15.71
C GLU A 397 7.13 -22.12 16.60
N ILE A 398 7.67 -23.33 16.59
CA ILE A 398 8.87 -23.68 17.36
C ILE A 398 10.09 -23.52 16.44
N ALA A 399 11.02 -22.66 16.84
CA ALA A 399 12.36 -22.61 16.25
C ALA A 399 13.26 -23.64 16.96
N ASP A 400 14.03 -24.36 16.17
CA ASP A 400 15.05 -25.30 16.64
C ASP A 400 16.22 -25.37 15.64
N ASN A 401 17.12 -26.31 15.81
CA ASN A 401 18.27 -26.52 14.94
C ASN A 401 17.89 -27.04 13.54
N ASN A 402 16.64 -27.48 13.31
CA ASN A 402 16.15 -28.00 12.04
C ASN A 402 15.23 -27.00 11.34
N LYS A 403 14.61 -26.08 12.10
CA LYS A 403 13.70 -25.07 11.57
C LYS A 403 14.31 -23.68 11.67
N PRO A 404 14.79 -23.10 10.54
CA PRO A 404 15.38 -21.77 10.55
C PRO A 404 14.35 -20.67 10.82
N LEU A 405 14.83 -19.49 11.25
CA LEU A 405 14.02 -18.29 11.35
C LEU A 405 13.61 -17.78 9.97
N ALA A 406 14.50 -17.84 9.00
CA ALA A 406 14.28 -17.53 7.58
C ALA A 406 15.48 -18.00 6.74
N MET A 407 15.31 -17.98 5.43
CA MET A 407 16.40 -18.01 4.46
C MET A 407 16.82 -16.57 4.16
N ILE A 408 18.12 -16.29 4.17
CA ILE A 408 18.68 -14.97 3.85
C ILE A 408 19.25 -14.99 2.44
N HIS A 409 18.81 -14.06 1.59
CA HIS A 409 19.34 -13.82 0.25
C HIS A 409 20.29 -12.63 0.31
N ALA A 410 21.60 -12.85 0.24
CA ALA A 410 22.64 -11.84 0.40
C ALA A 410 23.65 -11.86 -0.74
N ARG A 411 24.32 -10.72 -0.99
CA ARG A 411 25.36 -10.58 -2.01
C ARG A 411 26.72 -11.12 -1.57
N ASN A 412 27.02 -11.07 -0.28
CA ASN A 412 28.28 -11.50 0.27
C ASN A 412 28.14 -11.96 1.73
N GLU A 413 29.21 -12.50 2.27
CA GLU A 413 29.25 -13.07 3.63
C GLU A 413 28.99 -12.02 4.70
N GLU A 414 29.56 -10.83 4.59
CA GLU A 414 29.38 -9.75 5.55
C GLU A 414 27.91 -9.32 5.63
N GLN A 415 27.25 -9.14 4.49
CA GLN A 415 25.85 -8.79 4.41
C GLN A 415 24.98 -9.89 5.02
N TRP A 416 25.30 -11.15 4.75
CA TRP A 416 24.58 -12.29 5.36
C TRP A 416 24.68 -12.26 6.87
N GLN A 417 25.91 -12.05 7.44
CA GLN A 417 26.13 -12.00 8.88
C GLN A 417 25.38 -10.84 9.55
N GLN A 418 25.40 -9.66 8.92
CA GLN A 418 24.65 -8.51 9.43
C GLN A 418 23.15 -8.75 9.43
N ALA A 419 22.61 -9.33 8.36
CA ALA A 419 21.19 -9.67 8.23
C ALA A 419 20.79 -10.76 9.24
N ALA A 420 21.63 -11.80 9.45
CA ALA A 420 21.38 -12.85 10.41
C ALA A 420 21.29 -12.30 11.84
N LYS A 421 22.22 -11.43 12.21
CA LYS A 421 22.23 -10.76 13.53
C LYS A 421 20.98 -9.88 13.71
N ALA A 422 20.60 -9.13 12.68
CA ALA A 422 19.40 -8.29 12.72
C ALA A 422 18.14 -9.13 12.94
N LEU A 423 17.98 -10.25 12.21
CA LEU A 423 16.86 -11.15 12.36
C LEU A 423 16.80 -11.80 13.75
N GLN A 424 17.94 -12.32 14.23
CA GLN A 424 18.03 -12.92 15.57
C GLN A 424 17.69 -11.93 16.68
N SER A 425 17.96 -10.63 16.48
CA SER A 425 17.59 -9.58 17.43
C SER A 425 16.13 -9.17 17.34
N ALA A 426 15.53 -9.24 16.15
CA ALA A 426 14.15 -8.83 15.89
C ALA A 426 13.11 -9.92 16.25
N ILE A 427 13.53 -11.17 16.36
CA ILE A 427 12.65 -12.31 16.61
C ILE A 427 12.88 -12.85 18.04
N LYS A 428 11.85 -12.76 18.87
CA LYS A 428 11.89 -13.25 20.24
C LYS A 428 11.53 -14.73 20.29
N VAL A 429 12.44 -15.53 20.82
CA VAL A 429 12.28 -16.97 21.03
C VAL A 429 12.09 -17.24 22.52
N GLY A 430 11.06 -18.03 22.85
CA GLY A 430 10.67 -18.35 24.24
C GLY A 430 9.63 -17.35 24.79
N GLY A 431 8.98 -17.76 25.87
CA GLY A 431 7.84 -17.06 26.47
C GLY A 431 6.50 -17.50 25.89
N ASP A 432 5.44 -16.91 26.41
CA ASP A 432 4.08 -17.22 25.97
C ASP A 432 3.74 -16.49 24.67
N TYR A 433 3.03 -17.17 23.78
CA TYR A 433 2.45 -16.60 22.57
C TYR A 433 0.93 -16.61 22.67
N VAL A 434 0.31 -15.46 22.45
CA VAL A 434 -1.13 -15.33 22.35
C VAL A 434 -1.48 -15.09 20.89
N PRO A 435 -2.21 -16.00 20.22
CA PRO A 435 -2.61 -15.83 18.83
C PRO A 435 -3.47 -14.58 18.64
N THR A 436 -3.14 -13.80 17.60
CA THR A 436 -3.95 -12.68 17.12
C THR A 436 -4.63 -13.08 15.81
N PRO A 437 -5.83 -12.55 15.50
CA PRO A 437 -6.47 -12.80 14.20
C PRO A 437 -5.69 -12.09 13.09
N ASP A 438 -5.64 -12.68 11.89
CA ASP A 438 -5.04 -12.04 10.71
C ASP A 438 -5.84 -10.81 10.27
N VAL A 439 -7.16 -10.85 10.46
CA VAL A 439 -8.10 -9.74 10.22
C VAL A 439 -8.84 -9.45 11.52
N TYR A 440 -8.63 -8.27 12.07
CA TYR A 440 -9.24 -7.86 13.34
C TYR A 440 -10.68 -7.40 13.17
N ARG A 441 -10.94 -6.55 12.19
CA ARG A 441 -12.24 -5.89 12.03
C ARG A 441 -12.40 -5.30 10.63
N GLN A 442 -13.67 -5.22 10.19
CA GLN A 442 -14.11 -4.40 9.06
C GLN A 442 -14.79 -3.15 9.59
N ILE A 443 -14.56 -2.01 8.93
CA ILE A 443 -15.18 -0.71 9.23
C ILE A 443 -15.85 -0.24 7.94
N ARG A 444 -17.16 -0.05 7.99
CA ARG A 444 -18.00 0.35 6.88
C ARG A 444 -18.59 1.74 7.11
N ALA A 445 -19.24 2.32 6.10
CA ALA A 445 -19.85 3.64 6.20
C ALA A 445 -20.84 3.80 7.37
N GLN A 446 -21.52 2.73 7.77
CA GLN A 446 -22.45 2.73 8.92
C GLN A 446 -21.75 2.68 10.29
N ASP A 447 -20.46 2.45 10.34
CA ASP A 447 -19.67 2.35 11.58
C ASP A 447 -18.99 3.68 11.95
N VAL A 448 -19.20 4.75 11.12
CA VAL A 448 -18.52 6.04 11.23
C VAL A 448 -19.48 7.23 11.19
#